data_c1ac9178c8872e3924f6dde82784f433
#
_entry.id   c1ac9178c8872e3924f6dde82784f433
#
_cell.length_a   1.000
_cell.length_b   1.000
_cell.length_c   1.000
_cell.angle_alpha   90.00
_cell.angle_beta   90.00
_cell.angle_gamma   90.00
#
_symmetry.space_group_name_H-M   'P 1'
#
loop_
_entity.id
_entity.type
_entity.pdbx_description
1 polymer ?
#
loop_
_entity_poly.entity_id
_entity_poly.type
_entity_poly.pdbx_seq_one_letter_code
_entity_poly.pdbx_strand_id
1 'polypeptide(L)'
;EHQKSSHGYFTFPKLEGEIAPRMTFQGKEVLTWSINNYLGLSNLPEVREADAQAAKDWGLGYPMGARMMSGQTSQHELLEKNIADFMEMEACYLLNFGYQGFMSVIDSLVSRNDVIVYDSECHACLVDGVRLHQGKRFVFPHNDIDKCRTQLDRATKIAEETGGGILLITEGVFGMSGDQGKLKEIVDLRKNEGYNFRLVVDDAHGFGTLGDKGPDRRAHV
;
A
#
# COMPACT_ATOMS: atom_id res chain seq x y z
N GLU A 1 -19.33 -24.23 12.19
CA GLU A 1 -20.48 -24.82 11.47
C GLU A 1 -20.70 -24.19 10.11
N HIS A 2 -20.58 -22.87 9.96
CA HIS A 2 -20.70 -22.18 8.66
C HIS A 2 -19.68 -22.66 7.61
N GLN A 3 -18.48 -23.03 8.02
CA GLN A 3 -17.42 -23.53 7.13
C GLN A 3 -17.72 -24.92 6.53
N LYS A 4 -18.54 -25.72 7.21
CA LYS A 4 -18.90 -27.06 6.73
C LYS A 4 -20.06 -27.06 5.73
N SER A 5 -20.80 -25.97 5.66
CA SER A 5 -21.99 -25.85 4.81
C SER A 5 -21.78 -25.06 3.51
N SER A 6 -20.68 -24.31 3.37
CA SER A 6 -20.38 -23.56 2.15
C SER A 6 -19.56 -24.39 1.17
N HIS A 7 -20.16 -24.82 0.09
CA HIS A 7 -19.53 -25.57 -0.98
C HIS A 7 -18.40 -24.76 -1.61
N GLY A 8 -17.17 -25.28 -1.48
CA GLY A 8 -15.99 -24.71 -2.13
C GLY A 8 -15.31 -23.54 -1.41
N TYR A 9 -15.80 -23.08 -0.26
CA TYR A 9 -15.12 -22.06 0.54
C TYR A 9 -14.24 -22.69 1.63
N PHE A 10 -12.97 -22.38 1.62
CA PHE A 10 -12.02 -22.84 2.62
C PHE A 10 -11.49 -21.67 3.44
N THR A 11 -11.73 -21.69 4.75
CA THR A 11 -11.09 -20.75 5.67
C THR A 11 -9.76 -21.34 6.11
N PHE A 12 -8.70 -20.54 6.02
CA PHE A 12 -7.32 -20.97 6.30
C PHE A 12 -6.88 -22.19 5.47
N PRO A 13 -6.93 -22.13 4.11
CA PRO A 13 -6.44 -23.22 3.29
C PRO A 13 -4.95 -23.45 3.54
N LYS A 14 -4.55 -24.69 3.72
CA LYS A 14 -3.15 -25.07 3.90
C LYS A 14 -2.57 -25.43 2.55
N LEU A 15 -1.80 -24.54 1.98
CA LEU A 15 -0.99 -24.79 0.80
C LEU A 15 0.38 -25.30 1.26
N GLU A 16 0.85 -26.38 0.66
CA GLU A 16 2.09 -27.08 1.02
C GLU A 16 3.08 -27.01 -0.15
N GLY A 17 4.37 -27.07 0.20
CA GLY A 17 5.48 -26.98 -0.75
C GLY A 17 6.09 -25.58 -0.82
N GLU A 18 7.00 -25.38 -1.76
CA GLU A 18 7.58 -24.06 -2.04
C GLU A 18 6.52 -23.15 -2.65
N ILE A 19 6.63 -21.83 -2.38
CA ILE A 19 5.75 -20.84 -2.98
C ILE A 19 5.97 -20.83 -4.50
N ALA A 20 4.96 -21.26 -5.24
CA ALA A 20 5.02 -21.43 -6.69
C ALA A 20 3.64 -21.24 -7.32
N PRO A 21 3.56 -21.05 -8.65
CA PRO A 21 2.28 -21.05 -9.35
C PRO A 21 1.46 -22.35 -9.18
N ARG A 22 2.14 -23.45 -8.84
CA ARG A 22 1.51 -24.74 -8.51
C ARG A 22 1.97 -25.17 -7.13
N MET A 23 1.02 -25.46 -6.26
CA MET A 23 1.26 -25.92 -4.90
C MET A 23 0.34 -27.10 -4.57
N THR A 24 0.57 -27.76 -3.46
CA THR A 24 -0.26 -28.88 -3.01
C THR A 24 -1.33 -28.40 -2.03
N PHE A 25 -2.58 -28.77 -2.31
CA PHE A 25 -3.72 -28.55 -1.41
C PHE A 25 -4.49 -29.87 -1.23
N GLN A 26 -4.61 -30.34 0.01
CA GLN A 26 -5.26 -31.62 0.35
C GLN A 26 -4.73 -32.82 -0.47
N GLY A 27 -3.40 -32.88 -0.65
CA GLY A 27 -2.73 -33.93 -1.41
C GLY A 27 -2.88 -33.88 -2.92
N LYS A 28 -3.43 -32.78 -3.47
CA LYS A 28 -3.58 -32.55 -4.92
C LYS A 28 -2.83 -31.31 -5.36
N GLU A 29 -2.22 -31.36 -6.53
CA GLU A 29 -1.63 -30.19 -7.15
C GLU A 29 -2.74 -29.23 -7.62
N VAL A 30 -2.60 -27.96 -7.28
CA VAL A 30 -3.52 -26.88 -7.65
C VAL A 30 -2.77 -25.67 -8.20
N LEU A 31 -3.40 -24.92 -9.09
CA LEU A 31 -2.92 -23.58 -9.47
C LEU A 31 -3.22 -22.61 -8.33
N THR A 32 -2.22 -21.84 -7.95
CA THR A 32 -2.29 -20.92 -6.80
C THR A 32 -2.42 -19.50 -7.27
N TRP A 33 -3.57 -18.87 -7.02
CA TRP A 33 -3.88 -17.48 -7.36
C TRP A 33 -3.96 -16.55 -6.13
N SER A 34 -3.76 -17.09 -4.93
CA SER A 34 -4.03 -16.42 -3.66
C SER A 34 -2.79 -15.95 -2.90
N ILE A 35 -1.63 -15.92 -3.55
CA ILE A 35 -0.37 -15.50 -2.93
C ILE A 35 0.15 -14.21 -3.55
N ASN A 36 0.76 -13.36 -2.72
CA ASN A 36 1.24 -12.02 -3.12
C ASN A 36 2.67 -12.05 -3.68
N ASN A 37 3.07 -13.15 -4.30
CA ASN A 37 4.38 -13.29 -4.96
C ASN A 37 4.28 -12.93 -6.45
N TYR A 38 3.75 -11.75 -6.76
CA TYR A 38 3.40 -11.30 -8.12
C TYR A 38 4.56 -11.40 -9.10
N LEU A 39 5.77 -11.08 -8.66
CA LEU A 39 6.99 -11.07 -9.51
C LEU A 39 7.80 -12.37 -9.42
N GLY A 40 7.38 -13.33 -8.59
CA GLY A 40 8.09 -14.59 -8.41
C GLY A 40 9.42 -14.45 -7.65
N LEU A 41 9.70 -13.32 -7.01
CA LEU A 41 11.01 -13.02 -6.42
C LEU A 41 11.36 -13.88 -5.21
N SER A 42 10.35 -14.41 -4.48
CA SER A 42 10.60 -15.14 -3.24
C SER A 42 11.43 -16.41 -3.41
N ASN A 43 11.46 -17.00 -4.60
CA ASN A 43 12.21 -18.21 -4.91
C ASN A 43 13.40 -18.00 -5.83
N LEU A 44 13.72 -16.76 -6.20
CA LEU A 44 14.92 -16.49 -6.97
C LEU A 44 16.16 -16.87 -6.14
N PRO A 45 17.09 -17.67 -6.71
CA PRO A 45 18.29 -18.09 -6.01
C PRO A 45 19.10 -16.91 -5.46
N GLU A 46 19.22 -15.83 -6.23
CA GLU A 46 19.95 -14.62 -5.86
C GLU A 46 19.35 -13.93 -4.64
N VAL A 47 18.03 -13.88 -4.54
CA VAL A 47 17.32 -13.28 -3.39
C VAL A 47 17.52 -14.14 -2.14
N ARG A 48 17.37 -15.47 -2.29
CA ARG A 48 17.56 -16.43 -1.18
C ARG A 48 18.99 -16.44 -0.68
N GLU A 49 19.97 -16.36 -1.58
CA GLU A 49 21.40 -16.31 -1.23
C GLU A 49 21.76 -15.01 -0.50
N ALA A 50 21.23 -13.86 -0.95
CA ALA A 50 21.40 -12.57 -0.30
C ALA A 50 20.85 -12.57 1.13
N ASP A 51 19.64 -13.13 1.33
CA ASP A 51 19.02 -13.25 2.66
C ASP A 51 19.86 -14.17 3.58
N ALA A 52 20.26 -15.33 3.09
CA ALA A 52 21.12 -16.26 3.85
C ALA A 52 22.48 -15.65 4.21
N GLN A 53 23.07 -14.87 3.31
CA GLN A 53 24.33 -14.16 3.57
C GLN A 53 24.14 -13.06 4.61
N ALA A 54 23.07 -12.29 4.53
CA ALA A 54 22.75 -11.26 5.52
C ALA A 54 22.61 -11.85 6.93
N ALA A 55 21.97 -13.02 7.06
CA ALA A 55 21.85 -13.71 8.35
C ALA A 55 23.21 -14.15 8.91
N LYS A 56 24.17 -14.51 8.05
CA LYS A 56 25.55 -14.86 8.48
C LYS A 56 26.35 -13.65 8.91
N ASP A 57 26.21 -12.53 8.18
CA ASP A 57 27.03 -11.33 8.40
C ASP A 57 26.55 -10.54 9.62
N TRP A 58 25.24 -10.48 9.86
CA TRP A 58 24.65 -9.63 10.88
C TRP A 58 23.84 -10.37 11.94
N GLY A 59 23.62 -11.66 11.79
CA GLY A 59 22.80 -12.46 12.70
C GLY A 59 21.29 -12.27 12.47
N LEU A 60 20.50 -13.02 13.21
CA LEU A 60 19.04 -12.94 13.16
C LEU A 60 18.54 -11.76 13.99
N GLY A 61 17.57 -11.02 13.44
CA GLY A 61 16.92 -9.91 14.13
C GLY A 61 17.78 -8.66 14.33
N TYR A 62 18.91 -8.54 13.62
CA TYR A 62 19.71 -7.31 13.61
C TYR A 62 18.89 -6.14 13.02
N PRO A 63 18.96 -4.93 13.61
CA PRO A 63 19.76 -4.50 14.76
C PRO A 63 19.05 -4.60 16.11
N MET A 64 17.85 -5.16 16.22
CA MET A 64 17.06 -5.37 17.44
C MET A 64 16.86 -4.11 18.29
N GLY A 65 16.78 -2.95 17.66
CA GLY A 65 16.54 -1.66 18.28
C GLY A 65 15.56 -0.81 17.49
N ALA A 66 14.88 0.10 18.17
CA ALA A 66 14.07 1.11 17.49
C ALA A 66 14.98 2.03 16.65
N ARG A 67 14.58 2.35 15.42
CA ARG A 67 15.40 3.18 14.50
C ARG A 67 15.78 4.53 15.09
N MET A 68 14.89 5.16 15.86
CA MET A 68 15.16 6.44 16.52
C MET A 68 16.22 6.37 17.61
N MET A 69 16.56 5.18 18.11
CA MET A 69 17.49 5.02 19.22
C MET A 69 18.81 4.39 18.73
N SER A 70 18.83 3.09 18.48
CA SER A 70 20.02 2.33 18.13
C SER A 70 19.81 1.37 16.95
N GLY A 71 18.63 1.39 16.34
CA GLY A 71 18.24 0.45 15.28
C GLY A 71 18.43 0.96 13.86
N GLN A 72 18.94 2.17 13.65
CA GLN A 72 19.29 2.66 12.32
C GLN A 72 20.60 2.04 11.86
N THR A 73 20.65 1.59 10.62
CA THR A 73 21.86 0.98 10.01
C THR A 73 22.07 1.53 8.62
N SER A 74 23.30 1.34 8.09
CA SER A 74 23.63 1.68 6.69
C SER A 74 22.77 0.90 5.69
N GLN A 75 22.29 -0.29 6.06
CA GLN A 75 21.41 -1.10 5.18
C GLN A 75 20.03 -0.46 5.02
N HIS A 76 19.47 0.17 6.09
CA HIS A 76 18.25 0.94 5.98
C HIS A 76 18.42 2.11 5.02
N GLU A 77 19.50 2.87 5.16
CA GLU A 77 19.79 4.04 4.32
C GLU A 77 19.99 3.65 2.84
N LEU A 78 20.72 2.54 2.61
CA LEU A 78 20.92 2.02 1.27
C LEU A 78 19.59 1.58 0.63
N LEU A 79 18.75 0.85 1.37
CA LEU A 79 17.45 0.40 0.89
C LEU A 79 16.53 1.57 0.59
N GLU A 80 16.44 2.53 1.52
CA GLU A 80 15.63 3.75 1.33
C GLU A 80 16.06 4.54 0.09
N LYS A 81 17.38 4.71 -0.08
CA LYS A 81 17.93 5.36 -1.28
C LYS A 81 17.55 4.59 -2.56
N ASN A 82 17.74 3.28 -2.58
CA ASN A 82 17.47 2.46 -3.76
C ASN A 82 15.97 2.47 -4.12
N ILE A 83 15.08 2.44 -3.13
CA ILE A 83 13.64 2.53 -3.38
C ILE A 83 13.26 3.92 -3.89
N ALA A 84 13.80 4.99 -3.30
CA ALA A 84 13.57 6.35 -3.76
C ALA A 84 14.02 6.54 -5.21
N ASP A 85 15.23 6.06 -5.54
CA ASP A 85 15.77 6.10 -6.91
C ASP A 85 14.92 5.28 -7.89
N PHE A 86 14.47 4.08 -7.47
CA PHE A 86 13.60 3.21 -8.29
C PHE A 86 12.26 3.87 -8.60
N MET A 87 11.67 4.54 -7.60
CA MET A 87 10.37 5.20 -7.71
C MET A 87 10.46 6.65 -8.24
N GLU A 88 11.65 7.16 -8.54
CA GLU A 88 11.89 8.57 -8.91
C GLU A 88 11.31 9.59 -7.89
N MET A 89 11.38 9.23 -6.61
CA MET A 89 10.92 10.06 -5.50
C MET A 89 12.08 10.75 -4.79
N GLU A 90 11.81 11.87 -4.15
CA GLU A 90 12.83 12.62 -3.39
C GLU A 90 13.40 11.84 -2.21
N ALA A 91 12.58 11.03 -1.57
CA ALA A 91 12.95 10.26 -0.38
C ALA A 91 12.07 9.02 -0.22
N CYS A 92 12.60 8.07 0.54
CA CYS A 92 11.87 6.92 1.04
C CYS A 92 12.10 6.80 2.54
N TYR A 93 11.10 6.32 3.27
CA TYR A 93 11.20 6.00 4.69
C TYR A 93 10.67 4.58 4.92
N LEU A 94 11.54 3.71 5.40
CA LEU A 94 11.22 2.30 5.64
C LEU A 94 10.47 2.12 6.97
N LEU A 95 9.31 1.48 6.92
CA LEU A 95 8.52 1.05 8.07
C LEU A 95 8.43 -0.48 8.10
N ASN A 96 8.41 -1.07 9.31
CA ASN A 96 8.44 -2.52 9.45
C ASN A 96 7.13 -3.22 9.05
N PHE A 97 5.99 -2.53 9.19
CA PHE A 97 4.66 -3.10 8.96
C PHE A 97 3.80 -2.13 8.16
N GLY A 98 3.34 -2.55 6.98
CA GLY A 98 2.52 -1.73 6.09
C GLY A 98 1.23 -1.25 6.76
N TYR A 99 0.53 -2.14 7.48
CA TYR A 99 -0.72 -1.79 8.16
C TYR A 99 -0.54 -0.65 9.16
N GLN A 100 0.40 -0.79 10.10
CA GLN A 100 0.71 0.26 11.08
C GLN A 100 1.35 1.48 10.44
N GLY A 101 2.14 1.25 9.39
CA GLY A 101 2.78 2.30 8.62
C GLY A 101 1.77 3.28 8.04
N PHE A 102 0.78 2.79 7.32
CA PHE A 102 -0.26 3.64 6.75
C PHE A 102 -1.11 4.36 7.82
N MET A 103 -1.48 3.66 8.89
CA MET A 103 -2.18 4.31 10.01
C MET A 103 -1.37 5.48 10.57
N SER A 104 -0.07 5.25 10.82
CA SER A 104 0.82 6.27 11.39
C SER A 104 1.08 7.42 10.40
N VAL A 105 1.24 7.11 9.11
CA VAL A 105 1.43 8.13 8.07
C VAL A 105 0.20 9.02 7.98
N ILE A 106 -1.00 8.46 7.92
CA ILE A 106 -2.24 9.24 7.87
C ILE A 106 -2.36 10.12 9.12
N ASP A 107 -2.20 9.56 10.32
CA ASP A 107 -2.29 10.31 11.58
C ASP A 107 -1.26 11.44 11.66
N SER A 108 -0.05 11.23 11.14
CA SER A 108 1.02 12.24 11.14
C SER A 108 0.84 13.35 10.11
N LEU A 109 0.14 13.09 9.01
CA LEU A 109 -0.05 14.04 7.91
C LEU A 109 -1.20 15.01 8.13
N VAL A 110 -2.13 14.70 9.03
CA VAL A 110 -3.36 15.46 9.23
C VAL A 110 -3.53 15.93 10.68
N SER A 111 -4.08 17.11 10.84
CA SER A 111 -4.54 17.67 12.10
C SER A 111 -6.07 17.70 12.13
N ARG A 112 -6.68 17.97 13.28
CA ARG A 112 -8.15 18.06 13.42
C ARG A 112 -8.83 19.10 12.50
N ASN A 113 -8.05 20.04 11.96
CA ASN A 113 -8.56 21.07 11.07
C ASN A 113 -8.56 20.64 9.60
N ASP A 114 -7.83 19.57 9.29
CA ASP A 114 -7.73 19.04 7.93
C ASP A 114 -8.95 18.17 7.59
N VAL A 115 -9.15 17.92 6.32
CA VAL A 115 -10.24 17.08 5.81
C VAL A 115 -9.65 15.91 5.06
N ILE A 116 -10.16 14.70 5.32
CA ILE A 116 -9.79 13.51 4.55
C ILE A 116 -10.89 13.20 3.53
N VAL A 117 -10.50 12.93 2.28
CA VAL A 117 -11.35 12.37 1.22
C VAL A 117 -10.75 11.04 0.80
N TYR A 118 -11.54 9.96 0.74
CA TYR A 118 -10.99 8.64 0.46
C TYR A 118 -11.95 7.75 -0.33
N ASP A 119 -11.39 6.80 -1.10
CA ASP A 119 -12.15 5.80 -1.84
C ASP A 119 -12.79 4.77 -0.91
N SER A 120 -14.02 4.34 -1.21
CA SER A 120 -14.79 3.42 -0.36
C SER A 120 -14.20 2.02 -0.27
N GLU A 121 -13.38 1.59 -1.22
CA GLU A 121 -12.76 0.26 -1.25
C GLU A 121 -11.30 0.26 -0.79
N CYS A 122 -10.83 1.36 -0.22
CA CYS A 122 -9.51 1.40 0.41
C CYS A 122 -9.32 0.29 1.44
N HIS A 123 -8.11 -0.27 1.47
CA HIS A 123 -7.73 -1.32 2.41
C HIS A 123 -7.98 -0.91 3.87
N ALA A 124 -8.23 -1.90 4.72
CA ALA A 124 -8.56 -1.69 6.13
C ALA A 124 -7.52 -0.81 6.88
N CYS A 125 -6.23 -0.89 6.54
CA CYS A 125 -5.20 -0.06 7.16
C CYS A 125 -5.40 1.44 6.88
N LEU A 126 -5.82 1.80 5.67
CA LEU A 126 -6.15 3.18 5.31
C LEU A 126 -7.42 3.63 6.03
N VAL A 127 -8.47 2.79 6.02
CA VAL A 127 -9.74 3.08 6.70
C VAL A 127 -9.54 3.25 8.21
N ASP A 128 -8.69 2.43 8.84
CA ASP A 128 -8.39 2.55 10.27
C ASP A 128 -7.57 3.81 10.56
N GLY A 129 -6.61 4.17 9.70
CA GLY A 129 -5.93 5.47 9.77
C GLY A 129 -6.91 6.65 9.65
N VAL A 130 -7.85 6.58 8.71
CA VAL A 130 -8.92 7.58 8.55
C VAL A 130 -9.82 7.66 9.79
N ARG A 131 -10.07 6.54 10.49
CA ARG A 131 -10.87 6.52 11.72
C ARG A 131 -10.18 7.21 12.89
N LEU A 132 -8.85 7.22 12.95
CA LEU A 132 -8.11 7.95 13.98
C LEU A 132 -8.24 9.46 13.83
N HIS A 133 -8.49 9.94 12.62
CA HIS A 133 -8.63 11.37 12.33
C HIS A 133 -9.82 12.01 13.07
N GLN A 134 -9.56 13.11 13.78
CA GLN A 134 -10.56 13.81 14.58
C GLN A 134 -11.33 14.90 13.81
N GLY A 135 -10.88 15.24 12.61
CA GLY A 135 -11.54 16.19 11.72
C GLY A 135 -12.62 15.57 10.83
N LYS A 136 -12.99 16.32 9.81
CA LYS A 136 -13.99 15.85 8.83
C LYS A 136 -13.39 14.85 7.85
N ARG A 137 -14.21 13.88 7.45
CA ARG A 137 -13.83 12.85 6.48
C ARG A 137 -14.99 12.55 5.57
N PHE A 138 -14.72 12.39 4.30
CA PHE A 138 -15.68 12.11 3.24
C PHE A 138 -15.24 10.89 2.45
N VAL A 139 -16.13 9.96 2.26
CA VAL A 139 -15.93 8.81 1.39
C VAL A 139 -16.57 9.09 0.04
N PHE A 140 -15.92 8.66 -1.04
CA PHE A 140 -16.53 8.61 -2.36
C PHE A 140 -16.65 7.15 -2.84
N PRO A 141 -17.68 6.82 -3.67
CA PRO A 141 -17.83 5.50 -4.24
C PRO A 141 -16.62 5.12 -5.07
N HIS A 142 -16.27 3.84 -5.05
CA HIS A 142 -15.09 3.29 -5.68
C HIS A 142 -14.91 3.75 -7.11
N ASN A 143 -13.73 4.35 -7.40
CA ASN A 143 -13.33 4.85 -8.70
C ASN A 143 -14.32 5.85 -9.38
N ASP A 144 -15.22 6.47 -8.60
CA ASP A 144 -16.17 7.46 -9.11
C ASP A 144 -15.58 8.88 -8.98
N ILE A 145 -15.01 9.36 -10.09
CA ILE A 145 -14.33 10.67 -10.12
C ILE A 145 -15.32 11.84 -9.94
N ASP A 146 -16.56 11.72 -10.42
CA ASP A 146 -17.56 12.78 -10.25
C ASP A 146 -18.00 12.90 -8.78
N LYS A 147 -18.10 11.77 -8.10
CA LYS A 147 -18.36 11.78 -6.65
C LYS A 147 -17.14 12.23 -5.86
N CYS A 148 -15.92 11.82 -6.29
CA CYS A 148 -14.68 12.34 -5.71
C CYS A 148 -14.66 13.88 -5.78
N ARG A 149 -14.94 14.46 -6.95
CA ARG A 149 -15.06 15.91 -7.17
C ARG A 149 -16.09 16.55 -6.22
N THR A 150 -17.26 15.93 -6.10
CA THR A 150 -18.32 16.40 -5.18
C THR A 150 -17.83 16.42 -3.72
N GLN A 151 -17.04 15.42 -3.29
CA GLN A 151 -16.50 15.41 -1.94
C GLN A 151 -15.36 16.42 -1.77
N LEU A 152 -14.55 16.64 -2.80
CA LEU A 152 -13.51 17.68 -2.79
C LEU A 152 -14.10 19.09 -2.69
N ASP A 153 -15.22 19.37 -3.38
CA ASP A 153 -15.94 20.66 -3.23
C ASP A 153 -16.38 20.91 -1.78
N ARG A 154 -16.87 19.86 -1.11
CA ARG A 154 -17.27 19.95 0.31
C ARG A 154 -16.05 20.12 1.22
N ALA A 155 -14.99 19.36 0.93
CA ALA A 155 -13.75 19.41 1.69
C ALA A 155 -13.07 20.78 1.58
N THR A 156 -13.06 21.38 0.39
CA THR A 156 -12.48 22.70 0.14
C THR A 156 -13.14 23.76 0.99
N LYS A 157 -14.48 23.82 1.02
CA LYS A 157 -15.22 24.78 1.86
C LYS A 157 -14.85 24.67 3.34
N ILE A 158 -14.76 23.44 3.86
CA ILE A 158 -14.40 23.22 5.26
C ILE A 158 -12.93 23.58 5.51
N ALA A 159 -12.01 23.19 4.62
CA ALA A 159 -10.61 23.53 4.76
C ALA A 159 -10.36 25.05 4.75
N GLU A 160 -11.10 25.80 3.92
CA GLU A 160 -11.08 27.27 3.92
C GLU A 160 -11.59 27.86 5.24
N GLU A 161 -12.67 27.31 5.79
CA GLU A 161 -13.23 27.75 7.09
C GLU A 161 -12.33 27.43 8.27
N THR A 162 -11.64 26.29 8.26
CA THR A 162 -10.80 25.82 9.37
C THR A 162 -9.34 26.23 9.27
N GLY A 163 -8.91 26.74 8.12
CA GLY A 163 -7.49 26.98 7.79
C GLY A 163 -6.69 25.69 7.63
N GLY A 164 -7.37 24.55 7.41
CA GLY A 164 -6.74 23.24 7.20
C GLY A 164 -6.45 22.93 5.75
N GLY A 165 -5.93 21.73 5.51
CA GLY A 165 -5.69 21.15 4.19
C GLY A 165 -6.64 19.99 3.87
N ILE A 166 -6.44 19.39 2.70
CA ILE A 166 -7.16 18.20 2.26
C ILE A 166 -6.16 17.08 2.00
N LEU A 167 -6.43 15.88 2.56
CA LEU A 167 -5.74 14.64 2.23
C LEU A 167 -6.69 13.75 1.43
N LEU A 168 -6.32 13.44 0.18
CA LEU A 168 -7.02 12.46 -0.64
C LEU A 168 -6.29 11.12 -0.55
N ILE A 169 -7.02 10.03 -0.32
CA ILE A 169 -6.46 8.69 -0.14
C ILE A 169 -7.13 7.72 -1.14
N THR A 170 -6.31 6.95 -1.85
CA THR A 170 -6.74 5.91 -2.77
C THR A 170 -5.67 4.82 -2.88
N GLU A 171 -5.88 3.83 -3.75
CA GLU A 171 -4.90 2.78 -4.04
C GLU A 171 -4.46 2.82 -5.50
N GLY A 172 -3.26 2.30 -5.78
CA GLY A 172 -2.79 2.08 -7.14
C GLY A 172 -3.50 0.89 -7.78
N VAL A 173 -3.47 -0.26 -7.11
CA VAL A 173 -4.25 -1.45 -7.44
C VAL A 173 -5.00 -1.90 -6.20
N PHE A 174 -6.30 -2.04 -6.31
CA PHE A 174 -7.17 -2.49 -5.21
C PHE A 174 -7.07 -4.00 -5.02
N GLY A 175 -6.63 -4.41 -3.83
CA GLY A 175 -6.28 -5.81 -3.56
C GLY A 175 -7.43 -6.81 -3.65
N MET A 176 -8.66 -6.40 -3.39
CA MET A 176 -9.83 -7.30 -3.39
C MET A 176 -10.47 -7.42 -4.77
N SER A 177 -10.56 -6.35 -5.53
CA SER A 177 -11.17 -6.31 -6.86
C SER A 177 -10.15 -6.53 -7.98
N GLY A 178 -8.88 -6.17 -7.74
CA GLY A 178 -7.79 -6.31 -8.72
C GLY A 178 -7.81 -5.25 -9.81
N ASP A 179 -8.65 -4.24 -9.68
CA ASP A 179 -8.72 -3.13 -10.63
C ASP A 179 -7.78 -1.98 -10.21
N GLN A 180 -7.48 -1.12 -11.16
CA GLN A 180 -6.58 0.01 -10.98
C GLN A 180 -7.34 1.23 -10.45
N GLY A 181 -6.70 1.98 -9.56
CA GLY A 181 -7.14 3.30 -9.17
C GLY A 181 -7.07 4.28 -10.36
N LYS A 182 -8.02 5.20 -10.45
CA LYS A 182 -8.05 6.25 -11.48
C LYS A 182 -7.10 7.40 -11.13
N LEU A 183 -5.80 7.07 -10.93
CA LEU A 183 -4.81 8.03 -10.43
C LEU A 183 -4.60 9.20 -11.37
N LYS A 184 -4.60 8.94 -12.69
CA LYS A 184 -4.46 10.01 -13.70
C LYS A 184 -5.57 11.02 -13.57
N GLU A 185 -6.82 10.57 -13.51
CA GLU A 185 -7.99 11.42 -13.36
C GLU A 185 -7.98 12.18 -12.02
N ILE A 186 -7.55 11.54 -10.94
CA ILE A 186 -7.39 12.20 -9.63
C ILE A 186 -6.32 13.30 -9.71
N VAL A 187 -5.17 13.03 -10.34
CA VAL A 187 -4.12 14.04 -10.54
C VAL A 187 -4.62 15.19 -11.42
N ASP A 188 -5.45 14.89 -12.42
CA ASP A 188 -6.03 15.90 -13.29
C ASP A 188 -6.99 16.85 -12.54
N LEU A 189 -7.70 16.39 -11.51
CA LEU A 189 -8.48 17.25 -10.61
C LEU A 189 -7.58 18.35 -9.99
N ARG A 190 -6.38 17.98 -9.56
CA ARG A 190 -5.42 18.97 -9.01
C ARG A 190 -4.80 19.85 -10.07
N LYS A 191 -4.37 19.29 -11.21
CA LYS A 191 -3.61 20.00 -12.24
C LYS A 191 -4.50 20.89 -13.12
N ASN A 192 -5.66 20.39 -13.50
CA ASN A 192 -6.50 20.99 -14.54
C ASN A 192 -7.74 21.68 -13.97
N GLU A 193 -8.24 21.22 -12.81
CA GLU A 193 -9.44 21.79 -12.17
C GLU A 193 -9.12 22.66 -10.93
N GLY A 194 -7.85 22.70 -10.50
CA GLY A 194 -7.37 23.63 -9.47
C GLY A 194 -7.64 23.19 -8.02
N TYR A 195 -8.05 21.94 -7.78
CA TYR A 195 -8.18 21.46 -6.40
C TYR A 195 -6.82 21.37 -5.69
N ASN A 196 -6.76 21.81 -4.45
CA ASN A 196 -5.56 21.77 -3.62
C ASN A 196 -5.66 20.66 -2.58
N PHE A 197 -5.03 19.54 -2.83
CA PHE A 197 -4.95 18.40 -1.90
C PHE A 197 -3.58 17.73 -1.95
N ARG A 198 -3.20 17.07 -0.86
CA ARG A 198 -2.14 16.06 -0.85
C ARG A 198 -2.74 14.71 -1.21
N LEU A 199 -1.99 13.88 -1.94
CA LEU A 199 -2.41 12.55 -2.35
C LEU A 199 -1.59 11.50 -1.62
N VAL A 200 -2.27 10.53 -1.02
CA VAL A 200 -1.68 9.28 -0.51
C VAL A 200 -2.21 8.14 -1.36
N VAL A 201 -1.31 7.34 -1.89
CA VAL A 201 -1.62 6.16 -2.68
C VAL A 201 -1.03 4.94 -1.99
N ASP A 202 -1.86 3.95 -1.68
CA ASP A 202 -1.40 2.63 -1.30
C ASP A 202 -1.14 1.82 -2.58
N ASP A 203 0.10 1.49 -2.83
CA ASP A 203 0.51 0.73 -4.02
C ASP A 203 1.06 -0.66 -3.67
N ALA A 204 0.60 -1.25 -2.58
CA ALA A 204 1.04 -2.57 -2.12
C ALA A 204 0.83 -3.67 -3.17
N HIS A 205 -0.19 -3.55 -4.01
CA HIS A 205 -0.51 -4.51 -5.07
C HIS A 205 -0.02 -4.08 -6.46
N GLY A 206 0.32 -2.82 -6.66
CA GLY A 206 0.78 -2.27 -7.94
C GLY A 206 2.30 -2.16 -8.06
N PHE A 207 3.00 -1.98 -6.95
CA PHE A 207 4.45 -1.78 -6.93
C PHE A 207 5.20 -2.86 -7.71
N GLY A 208 5.91 -2.45 -8.77
CA GLY A 208 6.70 -3.34 -9.63
C GLY A 208 5.88 -4.22 -10.59
N THR A 209 4.53 -4.17 -10.56
CA THR A 209 3.68 -5.03 -11.40
C THR A 209 3.13 -4.34 -12.63
N LEU A 210 3.01 -3.02 -12.62
CA LEU A 210 2.43 -2.21 -13.69
C LEU A 210 3.46 -1.23 -14.28
N GLY A 211 3.09 -0.60 -15.37
CA GLY A 211 3.86 0.43 -16.06
C GLY A 211 4.35 -0.01 -17.44
N ASP A 212 4.64 0.96 -18.31
CA ASP A 212 5.01 0.76 -19.71
C ASP A 212 6.32 -0.02 -19.90
N LYS A 213 7.14 -0.12 -18.88
CA LYS A 213 8.48 -0.70 -18.93
C LYS A 213 8.60 -2.03 -18.21
N GLY A 214 7.49 -2.56 -17.69
CA GLY A 214 7.45 -3.84 -16.99
C GLY A 214 8.30 -3.89 -15.72
N PRO A 215 8.59 -5.09 -15.20
CA PRO A 215 9.27 -5.28 -13.92
C PRO A 215 10.67 -4.67 -13.84
N ASP A 216 11.33 -4.46 -14.98
CA ASP A 216 12.70 -3.93 -15.02
C ASP A 216 12.77 -2.41 -14.90
N ARG A 217 11.66 -1.72 -14.90
CA ARG A 217 11.61 -0.27 -14.91
C ARG A 217 10.35 0.25 -14.24
N ARG A 218 10.52 0.89 -13.08
CA ARG A 218 9.63 1.87 -12.45
C ARG A 218 8.15 1.68 -12.82
N ALA A 219 7.61 0.57 -12.41
CA ALA A 219 6.18 0.35 -12.50
C ALA A 219 5.55 1.04 -11.31
N HIS A 220 5.02 2.20 -11.55
CA HIS A 220 4.07 2.85 -10.66
C HIS A 220 2.86 3.24 -11.49
N VAL A 221 1.78 3.25 -10.83
CA VAL A 221 0.49 3.61 -11.38
C VAL A 221 0.47 5.08 -11.76
#